data_4669bf284f1b815007b6c7b6ed470ef3
#
_entry.id   4669bf284f1b815007b6c7b6ed470ef3
#
_cell.length_a   1.000
_cell.length_b   1.000
_cell.length_c   1.000
_cell.angle_alpha   90.00
_cell.angle_beta   90.00
_cell.angle_gamma   90.00
#
_symmetry.space_group_name_H-M   'P 1'
#
loop_
_entity.id
_entity.type
_entity.pdbx_description
1 polymer ?
#
loop_
_entity_poly.entity_id
_entity_poly.type
_entity_poly.pdbx_seq_one_letter_code
_entity_poly.pdbx_strand_id
1 'polypeptide(L)'
;AADLIAQAEHDVYAQSILISDNKNLISSVNLSLEKQLKKLPKKKIATKSLKNFGIAILSNRNSITEIINIIAPEHLELYTKFNNKIIKGVKNAGSIFIGKYSPEAIGDYIAGPNHVLPTSGTARFSSGLSVNDFLKRHSIIKITKTGIERLSSSVINLAKHENLDGHAYSVKIRINKD
;
A
#
# COMPACT_ATOMS: atom_id res chain seq x y z
N ALA A 1 16.01 8.43 13.71
CA ALA A 1 16.44 9.77 13.19
C ALA A 1 17.16 9.62 11.86
N ALA A 2 18.06 8.65 11.71
CA ALA A 2 18.78 8.43 10.45
C ALA A 2 17.78 8.10 9.31
N ASP A 3 16.84 7.22 9.55
CA ASP A 3 15.84 6.79 8.59
C ASP A 3 14.91 7.94 8.15
N LEU A 4 14.51 8.80 9.09
CA LEU A 4 13.75 10.02 8.76
C LEU A 4 14.56 11.00 7.88
N ILE A 5 15.88 11.06 8.07
CA ILE A 5 16.77 11.86 7.23
C ILE A 5 16.96 11.22 5.86
N ALA A 6 17.09 9.89 5.79
CA ALA A 6 17.20 9.16 4.54
C ALA A 6 16.01 9.49 3.63
N GLN A 7 14.79 9.43 4.16
CA GLN A 7 13.61 9.87 3.41
C GLN A 7 13.65 11.37 3.06
N ALA A 8 14.03 12.21 4.01
CA ALA A 8 13.99 13.67 3.82
C ALA A 8 15.03 14.20 2.81
N GLU A 9 16.13 13.49 2.56
CA GLU A 9 17.16 13.93 1.61
C GLU A 9 16.83 13.68 0.14
N HIS A 10 15.78 12.88 -0.14
CA HIS A 10 15.35 12.61 -1.51
C HIS A 10 14.82 13.85 -2.23
N ASP A 11 13.89 14.58 -1.58
CA ASP A 11 13.25 15.74 -2.18
C ASP A 11 12.76 16.72 -1.11
N VAL A 12 12.61 18.00 -1.52
CA VAL A 12 12.10 19.06 -0.62
C VAL A 12 10.64 18.88 -0.23
N TYR A 13 9.89 18.06 -0.94
CA TYR A 13 8.50 17.68 -0.67
C TYR A 13 8.38 16.30 -0.04
N ALA A 14 9.48 15.58 0.18
CA ALA A 14 9.46 14.30 0.87
C ALA A 14 8.86 14.46 2.27
N GLN A 15 8.03 13.48 2.66
CA GLN A 15 7.40 13.47 3.97
C GLN A 15 8.02 12.38 4.86
N SER A 16 8.46 12.78 6.05
CA SER A 16 8.99 11.88 7.06
C SER A 16 8.14 11.96 8.32
N ILE A 17 7.56 10.83 8.75
CA ILE A 17 6.61 10.79 9.87
C ILE A 17 7.13 9.84 10.94
N LEU A 18 7.23 10.32 12.16
CA LEU A 18 7.50 9.53 13.36
C LEU A 18 6.21 9.33 14.15
N ILE A 19 5.83 8.09 14.45
CA ILE A 19 4.73 7.78 15.35
C ILE A 19 5.30 7.06 16.59
N SER A 20 5.00 7.54 17.77
CA SER A 20 5.47 6.94 19.01
C SER A 20 4.45 7.08 20.14
N ASP A 21 4.45 6.12 21.04
CA ASP A 21 3.73 6.18 22.34
C ASP A 21 4.59 6.81 23.46
N ASN A 22 5.80 7.25 23.14
CA ASN A 22 6.78 7.76 24.09
C ASN A 22 7.23 9.20 23.72
N LYS A 23 6.78 10.17 24.49
CA LYS A 23 7.16 11.58 24.32
C LYS A 23 8.65 11.83 24.42
N ASN A 24 9.34 11.13 25.33
CA ASN A 24 10.79 11.29 25.52
C ASN A 24 11.57 10.78 24.29
N LEU A 25 11.08 9.71 23.64
CA LEU A 25 11.66 9.24 22.40
C LEU A 25 11.54 10.28 21.30
N ILE A 26 10.36 10.91 21.14
CA ILE A 26 10.17 11.99 20.16
C ILE A 26 11.16 13.13 20.39
N SER A 27 11.32 13.57 21.64
CA SER A 27 12.28 14.62 22.00
C SER A 27 13.73 14.20 21.66
N SER A 28 14.10 12.95 21.97
CA SER A 28 15.44 12.42 21.68
C SER A 28 15.69 12.31 20.19
N VAL A 29 14.69 11.92 19.40
CA VAL A 29 14.77 11.88 17.92
C VAL A 29 14.99 13.28 17.36
N ASN A 30 14.27 14.29 17.84
CA ASN A 30 14.44 15.66 17.38
C ASN A 30 15.86 16.18 17.64
N LEU A 31 16.40 15.95 18.85
CA LEU A 31 17.80 16.31 19.15
C LEU A 31 18.79 15.56 18.25
N SER A 32 18.52 14.29 17.94
CA SER A 32 19.35 13.48 17.06
C SER A 32 19.28 13.97 15.61
N LEU A 33 18.09 14.37 15.11
CA LEU A 33 17.91 14.98 13.79
C LEU A 33 18.78 16.24 13.64
N GLU A 34 18.74 17.15 14.62
CA GLU A 34 19.55 18.37 14.60
C GLU A 34 21.05 18.08 14.52
N LYS A 35 21.52 17.09 15.28
CA LYS A 35 22.93 16.69 15.27
C LYS A 35 23.34 16.04 13.96
N GLN A 36 22.52 15.16 13.40
CA GLN A 36 22.83 14.44 12.18
C GLN A 36 22.74 15.34 10.94
N LEU A 37 21.75 16.23 10.85
CA LEU A 37 21.60 17.20 9.76
C LEU A 37 22.83 18.12 9.61
N LYS A 38 23.50 18.48 10.73
CA LYS A 38 24.72 19.30 10.68
C LYS A 38 25.84 18.62 9.89
N LYS A 39 25.86 17.28 9.85
CA LYS A 39 26.91 16.46 9.21
C LYS A 39 26.52 16.02 7.79
N LEU A 40 25.27 16.21 7.40
CA LEU A 40 24.75 15.72 6.13
C LEU A 40 25.19 16.64 4.95
N PRO A 41 25.80 16.10 3.88
CA PRO A 41 26.14 16.91 2.69
C PRO A 41 24.93 17.60 2.07
N LYS A 42 23.82 16.89 1.89
CA LYS A 42 22.54 17.40 1.33
C LYS A 42 21.62 18.05 2.37
N LYS A 43 22.17 18.60 3.46
CA LYS A 43 21.40 19.15 4.58
C LYS A 43 20.32 20.18 4.18
N LYS A 44 20.51 20.93 3.09
CA LYS A 44 19.54 21.95 2.65
C LYS A 44 18.22 21.31 2.23
N ILE A 45 18.27 20.20 1.47
CA ILE A 45 17.09 19.47 1.01
C ILE A 45 16.38 18.84 2.21
N ALA A 46 17.10 18.02 2.98
CA ALA A 46 16.54 17.33 4.15
C ALA A 46 15.98 18.31 5.19
N THR A 47 16.65 19.42 5.46
CA THR A 47 16.14 20.45 6.39
C THR A 47 14.83 21.08 5.89
N LYS A 48 14.72 21.39 4.59
CA LYS A 48 13.51 21.95 4.02
C LYS A 48 12.36 20.96 4.05
N SER A 49 12.62 19.71 3.69
CA SER A 49 11.66 18.61 3.76
C SER A 49 11.14 18.42 5.20
N LEU A 50 12.02 18.20 6.16
CA LEU A 50 11.64 18.00 7.57
C LEU A 50 10.92 19.22 8.17
N LYS A 51 11.31 20.45 7.80
CA LYS A 51 10.65 21.68 8.28
C LYS A 51 9.21 21.80 7.77
N ASN A 52 8.98 21.44 6.52
CA ASN A 52 7.68 21.66 5.87
C ASN A 52 6.75 20.44 6.00
N PHE A 53 7.31 19.22 6.00
CA PHE A 53 6.57 17.96 5.88
C PHE A 53 6.95 16.91 6.95
N GLY A 54 7.95 17.20 7.80
CA GLY A 54 8.28 16.33 8.93
C GLY A 54 7.19 16.40 10.01
N ILE A 55 6.73 15.25 10.48
CA ILE A 55 5.67 15.14 11.49
C ILE A 55 6.11 14.18 12.59
N ALA A 56 5.88 14.56 13.85
CA ALA A 56 6.00 13.65 14.99
C ALA A 56 4.64 13.52 15.66
N ILE A 57 4.11 12.31 15.74
CA ILE A 57 2.79 11.99 16.30
C ILE A 57 2.98 11.23 17.60
N LEU A 58 2.55 11.81 18.71
CA LEU A 58 2.39 11.11 19.98
C LEU A 58 1.03 10.43 19.99
N SER A 59 0.99 9.10 20.03
CA SER A 59 -0.24 8.32 19.98
C SER A 59 -0.22 7.17 20.98
N ASN A 60 -1.38 6.74 21.43
CA ASN A 60 -1.50 5.49 22.16
C ASN A 60 -1.31 4.28 21.22
N ARG A 61 -0.90 3.13 21.77
CA ARG A 61 -0.59 1.92 20.99
C ARG A 61 -1.75 1.38 20.17
N ASN A 62 -2.98 1.57 20.62
CA ASN A 62 -4.15 1.01 19.95
C ASN A 62 -4.51 1.78 18.68
N SER A 63 -4.18 3.06 18.62
CA SER A 63 -4.45 3.94 17.47
C SER A 63 -3.34 3.92 16.41
N ILE A 64 -2.15 3.38 16.72
CA ILE A 64 -1.00 3.41 15.78
C ILE A 64 -1.36 2.77 14.44
N THR A 65 -1.99 1.62 14.44
CA THR A 65 -2.35 0.90 13.19
C THR A 65 -3.36 1.68 12.36
N GLU A 66 -4.32 2.34 13.00
CA GLU A 66 -5.28 3.20 12.32
C GLU A 66 -4.59 4.40 11.66
N ILE A 67 -3.70 5.07 12.39
CA ILE A 67 -2.91 6.19 11.88
C ILE A 67 -2.07 5.76 10.68
N ILE A 68 -1.40 4.61 10.74
CA ILE A 68 -0.65 4.04 9.62
C ILE A 68 -1.55 3.86 8.40
N ASN A 69 -2.73 3.27 8.57
CA ASN A 69 -3.66 3.03 7.46
C ASN A 69 -4.24 4.33 6.88
N ILE A 70 -4.39 5.38 7.69
CA ILE A 70 -4.80 6.72 7.23
C ILE A 70 -3.69 7.37 6.42
N ILE A 71 -2.44 7.27 6.85
CA ILE A 71 -1.28 7.82 6.14
C ILE A 71 -1.07 7.06 4.82
N ALA A 72 -1.20 5.74 4.85
CA ALA A 72 -0.90 4.85 3.73
C ALA A 72 0.53 5.07 3.19
N PRO A 73 1.56 4.86 4.01
CA PRO A 73 2.93 5.21 3.67
C PRO A 73 3.47 4.35 2.53
N GLU A 74 4.36 4.92 1.74
CA GLU A 74 5.18 4.18 0.77
C GLU A 74 6.11 3.21 1.50
N HIS A 75 6.82 3.70 2.51
CA HIS A 75 7.70 2.92 3.38
C HIS A 75 7.19 2.98 4.82
N LEU A 76 6.98 1.82 5.42
CA LEU A 76 6.60 1.68 6.82
C LEU A 76 7.72 0.97 7.58
N GLU A 77 8.43 1.67 8.43
CA GLU A 77 9.38 1.05 9.36
C GLU A 77 8.73 0.77 10.72
N LEU A 78 8.81 -0.47 11.17
CA LEU A 78 8.29 -0.91 12.46
C LEU A 78 9.44 -1.22 13.43
N TYR A 79 9.66 -0.32 14.36
CA TYR A 79 10.73 -0.41 15.36
C TYR A 79 10.15 -0.55 16.77
N THR A 80 9.33 -1.56 16.99
CA THR A 80 8.58 -1.77 18.23
C THR A 80 8.71 -3.20 18.75
N LYS A 81 8.36 -3.40 20.02
CA LYS A 81 8.18 -4.76 20.60
C LYS A 81 6.88 -5.44 20.14
N PHE A 82 6.00 -4.72 19.45
CA PHE A 82 4.65 -5.18 19.08
C PHE A 82 4.45 -5.30 17.57
N ASN A 83 5.53 -5.45 16.80
CA ASN A 83 5.49 -5.49 15.34
C ASN A 83 4.44 -6.45 14.81
N ASN A 84 4.37 -7.69 15.32
CA ASN A 84 3.40 -8.70 14.86
C ASN A 84 1.94 -8.27 15.06
N LYS A 85 1.62 -7.52 16.12
CA LYS A 85 0.27 -7.00 16.36
C LYS A 85 -0.07 -5.91 15.35
N ILE A 86 0.87 -5.00 15.11
CA ILE A 86 0.69 -3.89 14.17
C ILE A 86 0.53 -4.43 12.74
N ILE A 87 1.42 -5.31 12.28
CA ILE A 87 1.41 -5.89 10.93
C ILE A 87 0.07 -6.54 10.59
N LYS A 88 -0.54 -7.28 11.53
CA LYS A 88 -1.85 -7.91 11.31
C LYS A 88 -2.97 -6.92 10.99
N GLY A 89 -2.84 -5.67 11.39
CA GLY A 89 -3.84 -4.63 11.17
C GLY A 89 -3.46 -3.63 10.06
N VAL A 90 -2.22 -3.65 9.57
CA VAL A 90 -1.80 -2.77 8.47
C VAL A 90 -2.40 -3.28 7.16
N LYS A 91 -3.10 -2.39 6.47
CA LYS A 91 -3.74 -2.63 5.17
C LYS A 91 -3.11 -1.80 4.06
N ASN A 92 -2.63 -0.62 4.41
CA ASN A 92 -2.20 0.40 3.47
C ASN A 92 -0.74 0.76 3.74
N ALA A 93 0.19 0.02 3.11
CA ALA A 93 1.61 0.35 3.09
C ALA A 93 2.24 -0.21 1.81
N GLY A 94 3.16 0.51 1.20
CA GLY A 94 3.88 0.06 0.01
C GLY A 94 4.88 -1.04 0.34
N SER A 95 5.78 -0.78 1.28
CA SER A 95 6.72 -1.76 1.84
C SER A 95 6.75 -1.67 3.36
N ILE A 96 7.02 -2.80 4.04
CA ILE A 96 7.08 -2.87 5.50
C ILE A 96 8.45 -3.41 5.92
N PHE A 97 9.18 -2.63 6.70
CA PHE A 97 10.49 -2.94 7.23
C PHE A 97 10.39 -3.23 8.73
N ILE A 98 10.97 -4.34 9.20
CA ILE A 98 10.72 -4.82 10.56
C ILE A 98 12.01 -4.92 11.36
N GLY A 99 12.08 -4.13 12.43
CA GLY A 99 13.17 -4.20 13.41
C GLY A 99 14.41 -3.40 13.01
N LYS A 100 15.36 -3.36 13.92
CA LYS A 100 16.52 -2.43 13.87
C LYS A 100 17.52 -2.68 12.74
N TYR A 101 17.46 -3.83 12.11
CA TYR A 101 18.39 -4.22 11.02
C TYR A 101 17.75 -4.12 9.64
N SER A 102 16.58 -3.54 9.54
CA SER A 102 15.82 -3.40 8.29
C SER A 102 15.51 -1.93 8.01
N PRO A 103 16.52 -1.08 7.79
CA PRO A 103 16.25 0.29 7.32
C PRO A 103 15.76 0.26 5.88
N GLU A 104 15.01 1.27 5.48
CA GLU A 104 14.48 1.45 4.12
C GLU A 104 15.56 1.26 3.03
N ALA A 105 16.73 1.86 3.21
CA ALA A 105 17.83 1.79 2.25
C ALA A 105 18.25 0.37 1.85
N ILE A 106 18.06 -0.64 2.72
CA ILE A 106 18.30 -2.03 2.32
C ILE A 106 17.28 -2.49 1.28
N GLY A 107 16.02 -2.07 1.42
CA GLY A 107 14.96 -2.37 0.46
C GLY A 107 15.20 -1.74 -0.90
N ASP A 108 15.70 -0.51 -0.90
CA ASP A 108 15.97 0.24 -2.12
C ASP A 108 17.05 -0.38 -2.99
N TYR A 109 18.05 -1.01 -2.36
CA TYR A 109 19.25 -1.41 -3.08
C TYR A 109 19.44 -2.91 -3.21
N ILE A 110 19.15 -3.74 -2.17
CA ILE A 110 19.65 -5.10 -2.18
C ILE A 110 18.74 -6.16 -1.50
N ALA A 111 17.64 -5.78 -0.87
CA ALA A 111 16.80 -6.75 -0.15
C ALA A 111 16.02 -7.71 -1.06
N GLY A 112 16.02 -7.49 -2.38
CA GLY A 112 15.41 -8.38 -3.36
C GLY A 112 14.13 -7.86 -4.01
N PRO A 113 13.15 -7.27 -3.30
CA PRO A 113 12.01 -6.63 -3.95
C PRO A 113 12.46 -5.45 -4.83
N ASN A 114 11.69 -5.16 -5.89
CA ASN A 114 11.92 -3.92 -6.64
C ASN A 114 11.43 -2.71 -5.83
N HIS A 115 11.89 -1.53 -6.20
CA HIS A 115 11.58 -0.27 -5.50
C HIS A 115 10.51 0.57 -6.22
N VAL A 116 9.72 -0.02 -7.09
CA VAL A 116 8.57 0.67 -7.70
C VAL A 116 7.36 0.48 -6.79
N LEU A 117 7.16 1.43 -5.91
CA LEU A 117 6.19 1.38 -4.82
C LEU A 117 5.05 2.40 -5.02
N PRO A 118 3.88 2.17 -4.42
CA PRO A 118 2.79 3.13 -4.43
C PRO A 118 3.14 4.36 -3.58
N THR A 119 3.19 5.53 -4.20
CA THR A 119 3.54 6.80 -3.57
C THR A 119 2.31 7.65 -3.24
N SER A 120 2.48 8.73 -2.49
CA SER A 120 1.43 9.73 -2.22
C SER A 120 0.12 9.16 -1.70
N GLY A 121 0.20 8.13 -0.87
CA GLY A 121 -0.96 7.48 -0.26
C GLY A 121 -1.72 6.52 -1.19
N THR A 122 -1.21 6.22 -2.38
CA THR A 122 -1.84 5.27 -3.32
C THR A 122 -1.77 3.82 -2.82
N ALA A 123 -1.00 3.53 -1.77
CA ALA A 123 -1.00 2.22 -1.10
C ALA A 123 -2.39 1.80 -0.55
N ARG A 124 -3.39 2.71 -0.56
CA ARG A 124 -4.80 2.39 -0.26
C ARG A 124 -5.46 1.49 -1.29
N PHE A 125 -5.00 1.50 -2.53
CA PHE A 125 -5.62 0.78 -3.66
C PHE A 125 -4.61 0.22 -4.66
N SER A 126 -3.32 0.44 -4.46
CA SER A 126 -2.25 -0.01 -5.34
C SER A 126 -1.18 -0.76 -4.56
N SER A 127 -0.55 -1.72 -5.20
CA SER A 127 0.61 -2.45 -4.67
C SER A 127 1.89 -2.01 -5.38
N GLY A 128 3.04 -2.39 -4.85
CA GLY A 128 4.29 -2.26 -5.57
C GLY A 128 4.31 -3.14 -6.81
N LEU A 129 5.17 -2.79 -7.78
CA LEU A 129 5.34 -3.55 -9.02
C LEU A 129 5.75 -5.00 -8.71
N SER A 130 5.10 -5.94 -9.35
CA SER A 130 5.35 -7.37 -9.15
C SER A 130 5.28 -8.14 -10.47
N VAL A 131 5.65 -9.41 -10.44
CA VAL A 131 5.50 -10.32 -11.60
C VAL A 131 4.03 -10.38 -12.07
N ASN A 132 3.07 -10.21 -11.17
CA ASN A 132 1.65 -10.23 -11.50
C ASN A 132 1.24 -9.13 -12.49
N ASP A 133 1.94 -7.99 -12.51
CA ASP A 133 1.67 -6.86 -13.40
C ASP A 133 2.03 -7.19 -14.86
N PHE A 134 2.88 -8.20 -15.06
CA PHE A 134 3.29 -8.71 -16.37
C PHE A 134 2.53 -9.98 -16.78
N LEU A 135 1.64 -10.49 -15.92
CA LEU A 135 0.86 -11.68 -16.22
C LEU A 135 -0.48 -11.31 -16.84
N LYS A 136 -0.76 -11.90 -18.01
CA LYS A 136 -2.06 -11.79 -18.65
C LYS A 136 -2.98 -12.89 -18.14
N ARG A 137 -4.20 -12.53 -17.76
CA ARG A 137 -5.25 -13.46 -17.31
C ARG A 137 -6.42 -13.45 -18.30
N HIS A 138 -7.04 -14.60 -18.50
CA HIS A 138 -8.29 -14.74 -19.24
C HIS A 138 -9.16 -15.80 -18.57
N SER A 139 -10.47 -15.66 -18.71
CA SER A 139 -11.42 -16.64 -18.22
C SER A 139 -11.73 -17.67 -19.29
N ILE A 140 -11.77 -18.95 -18.91
CA ILE A 140 -12.25 -20.06 -19.74
C ILE A 140 -13.58 -20.51 -19.16
N ILE A 141 -14.66 -20.35 -19.93
CA ILE A 141 -16.00 -20.71 -19.52
C ILE A 141 -16.51 -21.86 -20.37
N LYS A 142 -16.80 -23.00 -19.74
CA LYS A 142 -17.40 -24.17 -20.36
C LYS A 142 -18.66 -24.53 -19.60
N ILE A 143 -19.83 -24.46 -20.29
CA ILE A 143 -21.12 -24.76 -19.71
C ILE A 143 -21.65 -26.09 -20.31
N THR A 144 -22.19 -26.96 -19.48
CA THR A 144 -22.86 -28.19 -19.92
C THR A 144 -24.29 -27.88 -20.37
N LYS A 145 -24.94 -28.82 -21.07
CA LYS A 145 -26.37 -28.70 -21.46
C LYS A 145 -27.23 -28.44 -20.22
N THR A 146 -27.13 -29.22 -19.18
CA THR A 146 -27.87 -29.04 -17.93
C THR A 146 -27.52 -27.70 -17.27
N GLY A 147 -26.27 -27.25 -17.36
CA GLY A 147 -25.83 -25.95 -16.84
C GLY A 147 -26.54 -24.78 -17.53
N ILE A 148 -26.61 -24.77 -18.88
CA ILE A 148 -27.30 -23.71 -19.61
C ILE A 148 -28.80 -23.74 -19.36
N GLU A 149 -29.40 -24.93 -19.28
CA GLU A 149 -30.86 -25.07 -18.96
C GLU A 149 -31.18 -24.43 -17.60
N ARG A 150 -30.35 -24.65 -16.58
CA ARG A 150 -30.53 -24.03 -15.24
C ARG A 150 -30.36 -22.52 -15.23
N LEU A 151 -29.41 -22.00 -16.00
CA LEU A 151 -29.08 -20.57 -15.97
C LEU A 151 -29.87 -19.71 -16.97
N SER A 152 -30.50 -20.35 -17.94
CA SER A 152 -31.12 -19.67 -19.09
C SER A 152 -32.15 -18.60 -18.71
N SER A 153 -33.04 -18.87 -17.75
CA SER A 153 -34.08 -17.91 -17.35
C SER A 153 -33.46 -16.63 -16.78
N SER A 154 -32.47 -16.75 -15.94
CA SER A 154 -31.77 -15.60 -15.34
C SER A 154 -31.03 -14.79 -16.40
N VAL A 155 -30.32 -15.45 -17.31
CA VAL A 155 -29.57 -14.76 -18.38
C VAL A 155 -30.51 -14.06 -19.32
N ILE A 156 -31.61 -14.71 -19.75
CA ILE A 156 -32.60 -14.13 -20.66
C ILE A 156 -33.27 -12.91 -20.00
N ASN A 157 -33.65 -13.01 -18.73
CA ASN A 157 -34.28 -11.90 -18.02
C ASN A 157 -33.33 -10.70 -17.87
N LEU A 158 -32.08 -10.93 -17.49
CA LEU A 158 -31.08 -9.86 -17.39
C LEU A 158 -30.81 -9.21 -18.74
N ALA A 159 -30.60 -10.00 -19.79
CA ALA A 159 -30.35 -9.49 -21.12
C ALA A 159 -31.53 -8.63 -21.65
N LYS A 160 -32.78 -9.05 -21.40
CA LYS A 160 -33.94 -8.27 -21.74
C LYS A 160 -34.07 -6.97 -20.95
N HIS A 161 -33.71 -7.01 -19.66
CA HIS A 161 -33.72 -5.80 -18.84
C HIS A 161 -32.70 -4.76 -19.32
N GLU A 162 -31.61 -5.22 -19.91
CA GLU A 162 -30.59 -4.40 -20.55
C GLU A 162 -30.92 -4.04 -22.02
N ASN A 163 -32.09 -4.45 -22.56
CA ASN A 163 -32.48 -4.30 -23.97
C ASN A 163 -31.53 -4.98 -24.95
N LEU A 164 -30.93 -6.10 -24.56
CA LEU A 164 -30.00 -6.91 -25.35
C LEU A 164 -30.68 -8.18 -25.88
N ASP A 165 -31.62 -8.02 -26.80
CA ASP A 165 -32.42 -9.15 -27.36
C ASP A 165 -31.55 -10.22 -28.03
N GLY A 166 -30.49 -9.84 -28.72
CA GLY A 166 -29.54 -10.78 -29.31
C GLY A 166 -28.84 -11.70 -28.27
N HIS A 167 -28.54 -11.17 -27.08
CA HIS A 167 -28.01 -11.95 -25.97
C HIS A 167 -29.06 -12.94 -25.45
N ALA A 168 -30.32 -12.47 -25.25
CA ALA A 168 -31.42 -13.32 -24.84
C ALA A 168 -31.66 -14.44 -25.85
N TYR A 169 -31.67 -14.11 -27.14
CA TYR A 169 -31.89 -15.06 -28.23
C TYR A 169 -30.78 -16.09 -28.31
N SER A 170 -29.53 -15.70 -28.15
CA SER A 170 -28.37 -16.62 -28.17
C SER A 170 -28.48 -17.75 -27.15
N VAL A 171 -29.09 -17.48 -25.99
CA VAL A 171 -29.37 -18.51 -24.98
C VAL A 171 -30.59 -19.34 -25.34
N LYS A 172 -31.67 -18.70 -25.79
CA LYS A 172 -32.91 -19.39 -26.18
C LYS A 172 -32.70 -20.51 -27.21
N ILE A 173 -31.97 -20.24 -28.28
CA ILE A 173 -31.71 -21.23 -29.31
C ILE A 173 -30.91 -22.46 -28.85
N ARG A 174 -30.24 -22.38 -27.70
CA ARG A 174 -29.45 -23.48 -27.12
C ARG A 174 -30.25 -24.35 -26.15
N ILE A 175 -31.40 -23.90 -25.70
CA ILE A 175 -32.27 -24.62 -24.77
C ILE A 175 -33.55 -25.14 -25.43
N ASN A 176 -34.01 -24.51 -26.53
CA ASN A 176 -35.12 -25.03 -27.29
C ASN A 176 -34.70 -26.33 -27.97
N LYS A 177 -35.40 -27.41 -27.66
CA LYS A 177 -35.37 -28.65 -28.47
C LYS A 177 -36.22 -28.35 -29.68
N ASP A 178 -35.66 -28.39 -30.87
CA ASP A 178 -36.43 -28.61 -32.11
C ASP A 178 -37.10 -29.96 -32.07
#